data_4bd409a2c018580c5127f38f30fe8cf9
#
_entry.id   4bd409a2c018580c5127f38f30fe8cf9
#
_cell.length_a   1.000
_cell.length_b   1.000
_cell.length_c   1.000
_cell.angle_alpha   90.00
_cell.angle_beta   90.00
_cell.angle_gamma   90.00
#
_symmetry.space_group_name_H-M   'P 1'
#
loop_
_entity.id
_entity.type
_entity.pdbx_description
1 polymer ?
#
loop_
_entity_poly.entity_id
_entity_poly.type
_entity_poly.pdbx_seq_one_letter_code
_entity_poly.pdbx_strand_id
1 'polypeptide(L)'
;MFVGADYPIATSLIAEFTPKQHRSISMGMVSAAWYLGATVAAFVGYFLYSVAGGWQWMLGSAVIPCIILLIGRHDIPESPMWLAQKGRTEEADAVMRRVFGEGVELELEDPGEKTSLRKVFAGGYAKRIVFLGILTLCQVVPMYAIYTFGPEIMTAFGLGEGHEAILGESVVSLFFLIGSIPAMFWLNSMGRRPLLIRSLALMAVGLVILGVFPDAPIYVIILGFGLYAFFSGGPGILQWLYPNELFPTEVRASAVGIAIAFSRIGTIIAT
;
A
#
# COMPACT_ATOMS: atom_id res chain seq x y z
N MET A 1 -7.65 13.56 -6.80
CA MET A 1 -6.89 14.56 -6.06
C MET A 1 -6.93 14.31 -4.55
N PHE A 2 -8.09 14.10 -3.95
CA PHE A 2 -8.23 13.89 -2.49
C PHE A 2 -7.64 12.57 -1.97
N VAL A 3 -7.74 11.47 -2.71
CA VAL A 3 -7.18 10.17 -2.33
C VAL A 3 -5.66 10.23 -2.12
N GLY A 4 -4.94 11.03 -2.92
CA GLY A 4 -3.48 11.18 -2.78
C GLY A 4 -3.05 11.90 -1.49
N ALA A 5 -3.90 12.74 -0.92
CA ALA A 5 -3.63 13.43 0.34
C ALA A 5 -3.93 12.55 1.57
N ASP A 6 -4.84 11.58 1.45
CA ASP A 6 -5.24 10.71 2.55
C ASP A 6 -4.11 9.75 2.99
N TYR A 7 -3.31 9.23 2.04
CA TYR A 7 -2.23 8.29 2.35
C TYR A 7 -1.17 8.83 3.34
N PRO A 8 -0.56 10.01 3.13
CA PRO A 8 0.40 10.54 4.09
C PRO A 8 -0.22 10.82 5.46
N ILE A 9 -1.47 11.31 5.48
CA ILE A 9 -2.18 11.64 6.72
C ILE A 9 -2.49 10.36 7.51
N ALA A 10 -3.07 9.36 6.86
CA ALA A 10 -3.43 8.10 7.52
C ALA A 10 -2.18 7.36 8.04
N THR A 11 -1.11 7.29 7.24
CA THR A 11 0.12 6.61 7.66
C THR A 11 0.85 7.33 8.78
N SER A 12 0.85 8.67 8.81
CA SER A 12 1.44 9.42 9.92
C SER A 12 0.63 9.25 11.21
N LEU A 13 -0.70 9.31 11.12
CA LEU A 13 -1.59 9.09 12.27
C LEU A 13 -1.39 7.69 12.88
N ILE A 14 -1.34 6.65 12.03
CA ILE A 14 -1.05 5.28 12.48
C ILE A 14 0.34 5.20 13.13
N ALA A 15 1.34 5.89 12.58
CA ALA A 15 2.68 5.90 13.16
C ALA A 15 2.73 6.60 14.53
N GLU A 16 1.90 7.62 14.75
CA GLU A 16 1.77 8.32 16.04
C GLU A 16 1.07 7.45 17.10
N PHE A 17 -0.03 6.79 16.72
CA PHE A 17 -0.80 5.94 17.63
C PHE A 17 -0.23 4.54 17.83
N THR A 18 0.85 4.18 17.13
CA THR A 18 1.42 2.83 17.25
C THR A 18 2.78 2.85 17.96
N PRO A 19 2.97 2.09 19.06
CA PRO A 19 4.26 1.91 19.71
C PRO A 19 5.33 1.42 18.72
N LYS A 20 6.57 1.87 18.89
CA LYS A 20 7.71 1.57 17.99
C LYS A 20 7.87 0.07 17.68
N GLN A 21 7.61 -0.81 18.67
CA GLN A 21 7.71 -2.28 18.53
C GLN A 21 6.60 -2.92 17.66
N HIS A 22 5.45 -2.27 17.50
CA HIS A 22 4.32 -2.78 16.72
C HIS A 22 4.12 -2.04 15.38
N ARG A 23 4.91 -1.01 15.11
CA ARG A 23 4.77 -0.15 13.93
C ARG A 23 4.85 -0.92 12.60
N SER A 24 5.72 -1.95 12.52
CA SER A 24 5.83 -2.79 11.33
C SER A 24 4.55 -3.60 11.06
N ILE A 25 3.92 -4.13 12.10
CA ILE A 25 2.66 -4.87 11.99
C ILE A 25 1.54 -3.92 11.57
N SER A 26 1.43 -2.75 12.19
CA SER A 26 0.39 -1.77 11.85
C SER A 26 0.51 -1.27 10.40
N MET A 27 1.73 -1.00 9.92
CA MET A 27 1.95 -0.66 8.50
C MET A 27 1.67 -1.84 7.57
N GLY A 28 1.94 -3.06 8.02
CA GLY A 28 1.55 -4.27 7.32
C GLY A 28 0.04 -4.44 7.20
N MET A 29 -0.71 -4.12 8.26
CA MET A 29 -2.17 -4.14 8.25
C MET A 29 -2.76 -3.12 7.25
N VAL A 30 -2.13 -1.95 7.08
CA VAL A 30 -2.54 -0.97 6.05
C VAL A 30 -2.43 -1.57 4.65
N SER A 31 -1.30 -2.23 4.36
CA SER A 31 -1.10 -2.94 3.09
C SER A 31 -2.10 -4.08 2.89
N ALA A 32 -2.32 -4.89 3.93
CA ALA A 32 -3.28 -5.99 3.88
C ALA A 32 -4.71 -5.50 3.67
N ALA A 33 -5.11 -4.40 4.32
CA ALA A 33 -6.42 -3.78 4.13
C ALA A 33 -6.61 -3.28 2.69
N TRP A 34 -5.56 -2.75 2.07
CA TRP A 34 -5.60 -2.35 0.65
C TRP A 34 -5.84 -3.56 -0.26
N TYR A 35 -5.09 -4.65 -0.07
CA TYR A 35 -5.28 -5.88 -0.86
C TYR A 35 -6.64 -6.55 -0.57
N LEU A 36 -7.13 -6.47 0.66
CA LEU A 36 -8.48 -6.94 1.01
C LEU A 36 -9.54 -6.16 0.23
N GLY A 37 -9.44 -4.83 0.19
CA GLY A 37 -10.34 -3.98 -0.58
C GLY A 37 -10.31 -4.32 -2.08
N ALA A 38 -9.12 -4.49 -2.65
CA ALA A 38 -8.95 -4.88 -4.05
C ALA A 38 -9.55 -6.27 -4.33
N THR A 39 -9.33 -7.24 -3.45
CA THR A 39 -9.89 -8.60 -3.57
C THR A 39 -11.42 -8.57 -3.51
N VAL A 40 -11.99 -7.84 -2.53
CA VAL A 40 -13.45 -7.69 -2.44
C VAL A 40 -14.03 -7.03 -3.68
N ALA A 41 -13.38 -5.97 -4.20
CA ALA A 41 -13.81 -5.29 -5.42
C ALA A 41 -13.78 -6.23 -6.64
N ALA A 42 -12.74 -7.05 -6.78
CA ALA A 42 -12.63 -8.03 -7.86
C ALA A 42 -13.76 -9.08 -7.81
N PHE A 43 -14.07 -9.63 -6.62
CA PHE A 43 -15.19 -10.56 -6.46
C PHE A 43 -16.55 -9.89 -6.67
N VAL A 44 -16.75 -8.65 -6.24
CA VAL A 44 -17.97 -7.88 -6.56
C VAL A 44 -18.10 -7.72 -8.07
N GLY A 45 -16.99 -7.42 -8.77
CA GLY A 45 -16.94 -7.41 -10.23
C GLY A 45 -17.39 -8.73 -10.84
N TYR A 46 -16.83 -9.83 -10.36
CA TYR A 46 -17.18 -11.17 -10.81
C TYR A 46 -18.68 -11.49 -10.65
N PHE A 47 -19.25 -11.27 -9.46
CA PHE A 47 -20.67 -11.58 -9.18
C PHE A 47 -21.63 -10.68 -9.94
N LEU A 48 -21.27 -9.42 -10.20
CA LEU A 48 -22.13 -8.45 -10.86
C LEU A 48 -21.94 -8.39 -12.38
N TYR A 49 -20.95 -9.10 -12.95
CA TYR A 49 -20.64 -9.05 -14.36
C TYR A 49 -21.82 -9.41 -15.26
N SER A 50 -22.58 -10.45 -14.91
CA SER A 50 -23.73 -10.94 -15.69
C SER A 50 -25.06 -10.26 -15.34
N VAL A 51 -25.06 -9.32 -14.41
CA VAL A 51 -26.30 -8.62 -13.97
C VAL A 51 -26.58 -7.45 -14.91
N ALA A 52 -27.84 -7.26 -15.27
CA ALA A 52 -28.25 -6.10 -16.07
C ALA A 52 -27.92 -4.80 -15.31
N GLY A 53 -27.14 -3.91 -15.95
CA GLY A 53 -26.61 -2.71 -15.29
C GLY A 53 -25.51 -3.00 -14.26
N GLY A 54 -24.82 -4.14 -14.36
CA GLY A 54 -23.82 -4.61 -13.41
C GLY A 54 -22.74 -3.58 -13.10
N TRP A 55 -22.24 -2.86 -14.09
CA TRP A 55 -21.24 -1.80 -13.87
C TRP A 55 -21.71 -0.67 -12.95
N GLN A 56 -23.02 -0.33 -12.98
CA GLN A 56 -23.61 0.68 -12.09
C GLN A 56 -23.62 0.17 -10.64
N TRP A 57 -23.98 -1.11 -10.46
CA TRP A 57 -23.96 -1.75 -9.16
C TRP A 57 -22.54 -1.95 -8.62
N MET A 58 -21.58 -2.26 -9.48
CA MET A 58 -20.16 -2.32 -9.10
C MET A 58 -19.69 -0.98 -8.52
N LEU A 59 -19.94 0.13 -9.21
CA LEU A 59 -19.62 1.46 -8.71
C LEU A 59 -20.42 1.83 -7.46
N GLY A 60 -21.73 1.53 -7.46
CA GLY A 60 -22.61 1.79 -6.32
C GLY A 60 -22.23 1.01 -5.06
N SER A 61 -21.68 -0.18 -5.19
CA SER A 61 -21.25 -1.00 -4.05
C SER A 61 -20.14 -0.33 -3.21
N ALA A 62 -19.34 0.54 -3.81
CA ALA A 62 -18.29 1.30 -3.11
C ALA A 62 -18.87 2.28 -2.06
N VAL A 63 -20.15 2.61 -2.15
CA VAL A 63 -20.84 3.47 -1.15
C VAL A 63 -20.90 2.78 0.22
N ILE A 64 -21.04 1.45 0.24
CA ILE A 64 -21.14 0.68 1.50
C ILE A 64 -19.88 0.85 2.37
N PRO A 65 -18.66 0.52 1.90
CA PRO A 65 -17.47 0.75 2.70
C PRO A 65 -17.22 2.24 3.01
N CYS A 66 -17.61 3.16 2.12
CA CYS A 66 -17.52 4.60 2.40
C CYS A 66 -18.38 5.01 3.59
N ILE A 67 -19.62 4.52 3.69
CA ILE A 67 -20.51 4.80 4.84
C ILE A 67 -19.92 4.20 6.12
N ILE A 68 -19.43 2.96 6.07
CA ILE A 68 -18.79 2.31 7.23
C ILE A 68 -17.59 3.14 7.71
N LEU A 69 -16.76 3.61 6.78
CA LEU A 69 -15.60 4.45 7.11
C LEU A 69 -16.02 5.81 7.68
N LEU A 70 -17.07 6.45 7.16
CA LEU A 70 -17.56 7.72 7.69
C LEU A 70 -18.07 7.57 9.14
N ILE A 71 -18.80 6.50 9.42
CA ILE A 71 -19.26 6.20 10.78
C ILE A 71 -18.08 5.92 11.70
N GLY A 72 -17.13 5.06 11.27
CA GLY A 72 -15.97 4.70 12.07
C GLY A 72 -15.00 5.87 12.32
N ARG A 73 -14.94 6.82 11.41
CA ARG A 73 -14.08 8.02 11.53
C ARG A 73 -14.60 9.05 12.54
N HIS A 74 -15.87 8.99 12.88
CA HIS A 74 -16.49 9.94 13.80
C HIS A 74 -15.82 9.92 15.18
N ASP A 75 -15.36 8.76 15.64
CA ASP A 75 -14.80 8.57 16.98
C ASP A 75 -13.26 8.61 17.01
N ILE A 76 -12.61 8.76 15.86
CA ILE A 76 -11.15 8.85 15.78
C ILE A 76 -10.72 10.25 16.25
N PRO A 77 -9.86 10.33 17.29
CA PRO A 77 -9.36 11.62 17.78
C PRO A 77 -8.37 12.23 16.76
N GLU A 78 -8.21 13.55 16.87
CA GLU A 78 -7.19 14.28 16.12
C GLU A 78 -5.77 13.85 16.51
N SER A 79 -4.80 14.08 15.61
CA SER A 79 -3.39 13.80 15.89
C SER A 79 -2.89 14.61 17.09
N PRO A 80 -2.38 13.98 18.16
CA PRO A 80 -1.83 14.69 19.30
C PRO A 80 -0.63 15.56 18.93
N MET A 81 0.20 15.12 17.96
CA MET A 81 1.32 15.92 17.45
C MET A 81 0.83 17.18 16.74
N TRP A 82 -0.23 17.06 15.93
CA TRP A 82 -0.83 18.21 15.26
C TRP A 82 -1.46 19.20 16.25
N LEU A 83 -2.17 18.70 17.27
CA LEU A 83 -2.75 19.53 18.33
C LEU A 83 -1.66 20.29 19.08
N ALA A 84 -0.57 19.64 19.46
CA ALA A 84 0.56 20.26 20.13
C ALA A 84 1.22 21.35 19.25
N GLN A 85 1.42 21.10 17.96
CA GLN A 85 1.94 22.10 17.01
C GLN A 85 1.04 23.32 16.85
N LYS A 86 -0.26 23.16 17.08
CA LYS A 86 -1.24 24.27 17.09
C LYS A 86 -1.34 24.99 18.44
N GLY A 87 -0.54 24.60 19.44
CA GLY A 87 -0.57 25.15 20.78
C GLY A 87 -1.73 24.65 21.66
N ARG A 88 -2.47 23.62 21.18
CA ARG A 88 -3.60 23.00 21.88
C ARG A 88 -3.10 21.82 22.74
N THR A 89 -2.17 22.10 23.66
CA THR A 89 -1.46 21.09 24.44
C THR A 89 -2.37 20.31 25.36
N GLU A 90 -3.35 20.97 26.00
CA GLU A 90 -4.30 20.29 26.90
C GLU A 90 -5.16 19.24 26.15
N GLU A 91 -5.55 19.53 24.91
CA GLU A 91 -6.30 18.59 24.09
C GLU A 91 -5.40 17.45 23.59
N ALA A 92 -4.14 17.73 23.25
CA ALA A 92 -3.16 16.72 22.90
C ALA A 92 -2.96 15.72 24.04
N ASP A 93 -2.80 16.22 25.27
CA ASP A 93 -2.68 15.40 26.49
C ASP A 93 -3.96 14.58 26.76
N ALA A 94 -5.13 15.16 26.54
CA ALA A 94 -6.40 14.46 26.69
C ALA A 94 -6.52 13.29 25.70
N VAL A 95 -6.11 13.49 24.44
CA VAL A 95 -6.07 12.42 23.42
C VAL A 95 -5.08 11.33 23.82
N MET A 96 -3.88 11.70 24.29
CA MET A 96 -2.88 10.72 24.72
C MET A 96 -3.37 9.87 25.89
N ARG A 97 -3.96 10.49 26.91
CA ARG A 97 -4.56 9.77 28.05
C ARG A 97 -5.71 8.84 27.61
N ARG A 98 -6.54 9.29 26.68
CA ARG A 98 -7.65 8.49 26.14
C ARG A 98 -7.15 7.24 25.40
N VAL A 99 -6.06 7.35 24.63
CA VAL A 99 -5.57 6.27 23.75
C VAL A 99 -4.57 5.36 24.46
N PHE A 100 -3.64 5.93 25.23
CA PHE A 100 -2.53 5.18 25.83
C PHE A 100 -2.64 4.99 27.35
N GLY A 101 -3.63 5.62 28.00
CA GLY A 101 -3.77 5.60 29.45
C GLY A 101 -2.96 6.68 30.18
N GLU A 102 -3.04 6.68 31.49
CA GLU A 102 -2.32 7.65 32.33
C GLU A 102 -0.82 7.33 32.38
N GLY A 103 0.02 8.36 32.26
CA GLY A 103 1.48 8.27 32.44
C GLY A 103 2.31 8.18 31.15
N VAL A 104 1.70 8.30 29.97
CA VAL A 104 2.45 8.41 28.71
C VAL A 104 2.62 9.88 28.36
N GLU A 105 3.86 10.38 28.48
CA GLU A 105 4.22 11.72 28.02
C GLU A 105 4.43 11.72 26.50
N LEU A 106 3.92 12.76 25.84
CA LEU A 106 4.22 13.04 24.44
C LEU A 106 5.73 13.33 24.32
N GLU A 107 6.50 12.43 23.68
CA GLU A 107 7.78 12.84 23.11
C GLU A 107 7.48 13.80 21.96
N LEU A 108 7.33 15.09 22.26
CA LEU A 108 7.22 16.14 21.26
C LEU A 108 8.54 16.16 20.48
N GLU A 109 8.56 15.52 19.33
CA GLU A 109 9.60 15.84 18.35
C GLU A 109 9.42 17.32 18.00
N ASP A 110 10.47 18.10 18.24
CA ASP A 110 10.49 19.55 18.02
C ASP A 110 9.86 19.86 16.66
N PRO A 111 8.86 20.77 16.59
CA PRO A 111 8.25 21.13 15.32
C PRO A 111 9.32 21.81 14.46
N GLY A 112 10.03 20.98 13.70
CA GLY A 112 11.11 21.45 12.83
C GLY A 112 10.64 22.56 11.92
N GLU A 113 11.54 23.51 11.60
CA GLU A 113 11.28 24.62 10.67
C GLU A 113 10.56 24.13 9.39
N LYS A 114 9.66 24.97 8.88
CA LYS A 114 8.90 24.69 7.64
C LYS A 114 9.80 24.09 6.56
N THR A 115 9.50 22.88 6.17
CA THR A 115 10.29 22.12 5.19
C THR A 115 10.24 22.81 3.84
N SER A 116 11.40 23.13 3.30
CA SER A 116 11.51 23.59 1.92
C SER A 116 12.02 22.43 1.06
N LEU A 117 11.51 22.28 -0.17
CA LEU A 117 12.01 21.31 -1.14
C LEU A 117 13.53 21.39 -1.33
N ARG A 118 14.09 22.61 -1.18
CA ARG A 118 15.51 22.84 -1.24
C ARG A 118 16.28 22.10 -0.11
N LYS A 119 15.73 22.04 1.11
CA LYS A 119 16.32 21.29 2.23
C LYS A 119 16.35 19.78 1.93
N VAL A 120 15.35 19.26 1.24
CA VAL A 120 15.28 17.84 0.84
C VAL A 120 16.44 17.47 -0.09
N PHE A 121 16.72 18.30 -1.08
CA PHE A 121 17.82 18.03 -2.03
C PHE A 121 19.19 18.42 -1.46
N ALA A 122 19.30 19.51 -0.71
CA ALA A 122 20.56 19.95 -0.08
C ALA A 122 21.02 19.04 1.05
N GLY A 123 20.09 18.34 1.74
CA GLY A 123 20.38 17.45 2.87
C GLY A 123 20.99 16.09 2.49
N GLY A 124 21.34 15.85 1.24
CA GLY A 124 21.95 14.58 0.80
C GLY A 124 20.95 13.41 0.70
N TYR A 125 19.64 13.67 0.77
CA TYR A 125 18.60 12.63 0.72
C TYR A 125 18.28 12.13 -0.71
N ALA A 126 18.87 12.71 -1.74
CA ALA A 126 18.59 12.38 -3.14
C ALA A 126 18.69 10.87 -3.42
N LYS A 127 19.76 10.20 -2.96
CA LYS A 127 19.92 8.74 -3.14
C LYS A 127 18.79 7.93 -2.49
N ARG A 128 18.32 8.34 -1.32
CA ARG A 128 17.22 7.67 -0.59
C ARG A 128 15.90 7.88 -1.31
N ILE A 129 15.65 9.07 -1.85
CA ILE A 129 14.46 9.40 -2.63
C ILE A 129 14.43 8.59 -3.94
N VAL A 130 15.54 8.52 -4.65
CA VAL A 130 15.68 7.70 -5.87
C VAL A 130 15.45 6.22 -5.55
N PHE A 131 16.06 5.70 -4.49
CA PHE A 131 15.84 4.33 -4.05
C PHE A 131 14.36 4.05 -3.76
N LEU A 132 13.70 4.92 -2.99
CA LEU A 132 12.27 4.78 -2.67
C LEU A 132 11.40 4.90 -3.93
N GLY A 133 11.73 5.82 -4.83
CA GLY A 133 11.04 5.99 -6.11
C GLY A 133 11.14 4.75 -7.00
N ILE A 134 12.34 4.17 -7.14
CA ILE A 134 12.57 2.94 -7.92
C ILE A 134 11.84 1.76 -7.25
N LEU A 135 11.94 1.63 -5.92
CA LEU A 135 11.22 0.57 -5.19
C LEU A 135 9.72 0.64 -5.44
N THR A 136 9.13 1.84 -5.30
CA THR A 136 7.71 2.05 -5.51
C THR A 136 7.32 1.82 -6.98
N LEU A 137 8.15 2.25 -7.91
CA LEU A 137 7.94 2.02 -9.34
C LEU A 137 7.95 0.53 -9.69
N CYS A 138 8.95 -0.23 -9.23
CA CYS A 138 9.03 -1.68 -9.44
C CYS A 138 7.83 -2.44 -8.84
N GLN A 139 7.27 -1.93 -7.75
CA GLN A 139 6.09 -2.50 -7.11
C GLN A 139 4.81 -2.15 -7.86
N VAL A 140 4.65 -0.88 -8.23
CA VAL A 140 3.39 -0.30 -8.71
C VAL A 140 3.14 -0.61 -10.18
N VAL A 141 4.17 -0.57 -11.04
CA VAL A 141 4.00 -0.76 -12.49
C VAL A 141 3.38 -2.12 -12.85
N PRO A 142 3.96 -3.27 -12.45
CA PRO A 142 3.36 -4.56 -12.80
C PRO A 142 2.00 -4.78 -12.12
N MET A 143 1.84 -4.27 -10.89
CA MET A 143 0.58 -4.38 -10.15
C MET A 143 -0.56 -3.66 -10.88
N TYR A 144 -0.36 -2.41 -11.29
CA TYR A 144 -1.38 -1.66 -12.02
C TYR A 144 -1.61 -2.22 -13.42
N ALA A 145 -0.59 -2.74 -14.10
CA ALA A 145 -0.78 -3.45 -15.35
C ALA A 145 -1.73 -4.65 -15.20
N ILE A 146 -1.55 -5.46 -14.13
CA ILE A 146 -2.44 -6.59 -13.84
C ILE A 146 -3.85 -6.10 -13.47
N TYR A 147 -4.00 -5.06 -12.66
CA TYR A 147 -5.32 -4.56 -12.27
C TYR A 147 -6.05 -3.82 -13.39
N THR A 148 -5.34 -3.22 -14.34
CA THR A 148 -5.97 -2.50 -15.46
C THR A 148 -6.33 -3.44 -16.61
N PHE A 149 -5.43 -4.36 -16.95
CA PHE A 149 -5.55 -5.27 -18.07
C PHE A 149 -5.75 -6.74 -17.64
N GLY A 150 -6.21 -6.96 -16.39
CA GLY A 150 -6.33 -8.30 -15.82
C GLY A 150 -7.14 -9.26 -16.70
N PRO A 151 -8.38 -8.95 -17.09
CA PRO A 151 -9.17 -9.83 -17.95
C PRO A 151 -8.52 -10.10 -19.30
N GLU A 152 -7.93 -9.08 -19.94
CA GLU A 152 -7.22 -9.22 -21.22
C GLU A 152 -5.97 -10.09 -21.08
N ILE A 153 -5.22 -9.92 -19.99
CA ILE A 153 -4.05 -10.73 -19.68
C ILE A 153 -4.48 -12.20 -19.45
N MET A 154 -5.55 -12.42 -18.67
CA MET A 154 -6.07 -13.78 -18.44
C MET A 154 -6.49 -14.45 -19.76
N THR A 155 -7.19 -13.72 -20.63
CA THR A 155 -7.59 -14.21 -21.94
C THR A 155 -6.38 -14.54 -22.82
N ALA A 156 -5.36 -13.67 -22.84
CA ALA A 156 -4.14 -13.89 -23.61
C ALA A 156 -3.36 -15.14 -23.18
N PHE A 157 -3.44 -15.52 -21.90
CA PHE A 157 -2.85 -16.75 -21.37
C PHE A 157 -3.78 -17.98 -21.45
N GLY A 158 -4.95 -17.85 -22.10
CA GLY A 158 -5.90 -18.97 -22.23
C GLY A 158 -6.59 -19.36 -20.92
N LEU A 159 -6.65 -18.47 -19.94
CA LEU A 159 -7.29 -18.67 -18.65
C LEU A 159 -8.80 -18.38 -18.67
N GLY A 160 -9.40 -18.35 -19.84
CA GLY A 160 -10.82 -18.10 -20.07
C GLY A 160 -11.12 -16.73 -20.66
N GLU A 161 -12.38 -16.51 -21.01
CA GLU A 161 -12.89 -15.26 -21.58
C GLU A 161 -14.04 -14.72 -20.73
N GLY A 162 -14.23 -13.40 -20.76
CA GLY A 162 -15.35 -12.75 -20.10
C GLY A 162 -15.41 -13.06 -18.59
N HIS A 163 -16.40 -13.82 -18.15
CA HIS A 163 -16.63 -14.14 -16.73
C HIS A 163 -15.49 -14.96 -16.11
N GLU A 164 -14.92 -15.90 -16.85
CA GLU A 164 -13.81 -16.74 -16.37
C GLU A 164 -12.51 -15.94 -16.22
N ALA A 165 -12.24 -15.00 -17.12
CA ALA A 165 -11.08 -14.11 -17.03
C ALA A 165 -11.15 -13.22 -15.79
N ILE A 166 -12.34 -12.70 -15.44
CA ILE A 166 -12.57 -11.91 -14.23
C ILE A 166 -12.38 -12.77 -12.97
N LEU A 167 -12.79 -14.04 -13.01
CA LEU A 167 -12.50 -14.98 -11.92
C LEU A 167 -11.00 -15.18 -11.72
N GLY A 168 -10.26 -15.36 -12.83
CA GLY A 168 -8.80 -15.49 -12.80
C GLY A 168 -8.12 -14.28 -12.15
N GLU A 169 -8.52 -13.08 -12.52
CA GLU A 169 -8.05 -11.83 -11.89
C GLU A 169 -8.40 -11.77 -10.39
N SER A 170 -9.63 -12.18 -10.03
CA SER A 170 -10.06 -12.22 -8.62
C SER A 170 -9.21 -13.17 -7.79
N VAL A 171 -8.81 -14.32 -8.36
CA VAL A 171 -7.90 -15.29 -7.73
C VAL A 171 -6.50 -14.69 -7.56
N VAL A 172 -5.97 -13.98 -8.56
CA VAL A 172 -4.68 -13.28 -8.46
C VAL A 172 -4.73 -12.23 -7.34
N SER A 173 -5.81 -11.46 -7.25
CA SER A 173 -6.04 -10.48 -6.16
C SER A 173 -6.04 -11.16 -4.78
N LEU A 174 -6.61 -12.35 -4.68
CA LEU A 174 -6.57 -13.15 -3.46
C LEU A 174 -5.15 -13.58 -3.11
N PHE A 175 -4.29 -13.93 -4.07
CA PHE A 175 -2.88 -14.24 -3.82
C PHE A 175 -2.11 -13.03 -3.29
N PHE A 176 -2.40 -11.81 -3.75
CA PHE A 176 -1.84 -10.58 -3.17
C PHE A 176 -2.21 -10.45 -1.69
N LEU A 177 -3.47 -10.67 -1.35
CA LEU A 177 -3.95 -10.63 0.04
C LEU A 177 -3.28 -11.70 0.89
N ILE A 178 -3.30 -12.96 0.45
CA ILE A 178 -2.69 -14.08 1.19
C ILE A 178 -1.19 -13.84 1.39
N GLY A 179 -0.47 -13.33 0.38
CA GLY A 179 0.96 -13.05 0.46
C GLY A 179 1.31 -11.89 1.41
N SER A 180 0.41 -10.92 1.59
CA SER A 180 0.63 -9.79 2.50
C SER A 180 0.67 -10.21 3.97
N ILE A 181 -0.06 -11.25 4.36
CA ILE A 181 -0.15 -11.71 5.75
C ILE A 181 1.20 -12.27 6.26
N PRO A 182 1.82 -13.29 5.63
CA PRO A 182 3.12 -13.79 6.08
C PRO A 182 4.23 -12.75 5.95
N ALA A 183 4.14 -11.83 4.99
CA ALA A 183 5.12 -10.76 4.83
C ALA A 183 5.24 -9.87 6.08
N MET A 184 4.14 -9.62 6.81
CA MET A 184 4.16 -8.88 8.09
C MET A 184 5.00 -9.59 9.15
N PHE A 185 4.90 -10.91 9.25
CA PHE A 185 5.65 -11.71 10.22
C PHE A 185 7.11 -11.88 9.79
N TRP A 186 7.36 -12.09 8.50
CA TRP A 186 8.71 -12.18 7.94
C TRP A 186 9.50 -10.89 8.08
N LEU A 187 8.84 -9.74 8.04
CA LEU A 187 9.46 -8.45 8.28
C LEU A 187 10.12 -8.38 9.67
N ASN A 188 9.45 -8.92 10.69
CA ASN A 188 9.97 -8.95 12.04
C ASN A 188 11.06 -10.04 12.24
N SER A 189 10.94 -11.18 11.58
CA SER A 189 11.87 -12.31 11.75
C SER A 189 13.13 -12.18 10.90
N MET A 190 13.01 -11.78 9.63
CA MET A 190 14.14 -11.72 8.70
C MET A 190 14.74 -10.32 8.57
N GLY A 191 13.99 -9.27 8.95
CA GLY A 191 14.38 -7.88 8.77
C GLY A 191 14.08 -7.34 7.36
N ARG A 192 14.25 -6.02 7.18
CA ARG A 192 13.81 -5.26 5.99
C ARG A 192 14.53 -5.66 4.72
N ARG A 193 15.87 -5.67 4.76
CA ARG A 193 16.71 -5.90 3.58
C ARG A 193 16.59 -7.30 2.99
N PRO A 194 16.69 -8.39 3.79
CA PRO A 194 16.51 -9.74 3.26
C PRO A 194 15.12 -9.99 2.72
N LEU A 195 14.09 -9.47 3.40
CA LEU A 195 12.70 -9.56 2.94
C LEU A 195 12.55 -8.90 1.57
N LEU A 196 13.02 -7.66 1.42
CA LEU A 196 12.94 -6.92 0.16
C LEU A 196 13.62 -7.68 -0.99
N ILE A 197 14.87 -8.09 -0.79
CA ILE A 197 15.66 -8.75 -1.85
C ILE A 197 15.02 -10.07 -2.26
N ARG A 198 14.62 -10.91 -1.30
CA ARG A 198 14.02 -12.21 -1.59
C ARG A 198 12.65 -12.05 -2.28
N SER A 199 11.83 -11.13 -1.80
CA SER A 199 10.52 -10.86 -2.39
C SER A 199 10.65 -10.34 -3.82
N LEU A 200 11.50 -9.35 -4.08
CA LEU A 200 11.73 -8.84 -5.43
C LEU A 200 12.32 -9.89 -6.36
N ALA A 201 13.23 -10.74 -5.88
CA ALA A 201 13.79 -11.83 -6.69
C ALA A 201 12.71 -12.84 -7.10
N LEU A 202 11.84 -13.25 -6.16
CA LEU A 202 10.76 -14.20 -6.45
C LEU A 202 9.65 -13.59 -7.31
N MET A 203 9.34 -12.30 -7.12
CA MET A 203 8.48 -11.56 -8.04
C MET A 203 9.05 -11.51 -9.45
N ALA A 204 10.37 -11.21 -9.59
CA ALA A 204 11.04 -11.20 -10.88
C ALA A 204 11.00 -12.57 -11.56
N VAL A 205 11.21 -13.66 -10.81
CA VAL A 205 11.07 -15.03 -11.33
C VAL A 205 9.65 -15.26 -11.85
N GLY A 206 8.61 -14.86 -11.10
CA GLY A 206 7.22 -14.97 -11.55
C GLY A 206 6.97 -14.21 -12.87
N LEU A 207 7.43 -12.96 -12.96
CA LEU A 207 7.27 -12.16 -14.17
C LEU A 207 8.10 -12.70 -15.35
N VAL A 208 9.29 -13.24 -15.11
CA VAL A 208 10.11 -13.90 -16.16
C VAL A 208 9.41 -15.15 -16.69
N ILE A 209 8.80 -15.96 -15.82
CA ILE A 209 8.00 -17.13 -16.26
C ILE A 209 6.89 -16.66 -17.20
N LEU A 210 6.14 -15.63 -16.84
CA LEU A 210 5.04 -15.10 -17.65
C LEU A 210 5.52 -14.47 -18.98
N GLY A 211 6.66 -13.76 -18.97
CA GLY A 211 7.16 -13.04 -20.13
C GLY A 211 7.92 -13.91 -21.13
N VAL A 212 8.62 -14.96 -20.64
CA VAL A 212 9.46 -15.82 -21.50
C VAL A 212 8.70 -17.05 -21.99
N PHE A 213 7.72 -17.52 -21.22
CA PHE A 213 6.96 -18.73 -21.52
C PHE A 213 5.44 -18.47 -21.59
N PRO A 214 4.97 -17.61 -22.52
CA PRO A 214 3.55 -17.27 -22.63
C PRO A 214 2.69 -18.48 -23.03
N ASP A 215 3.26 -19.42 -23.78
CA ASP A 215 2.58 -20.65 -24.24
C ASP A 215 2.79 -21.85 -23.31
N ALA A 216 3.27 -21.61 -22.08
CA ALA A 216 3.49 -22.68 -21.11
C ALA A 216 2.15 -23.29 -20.66
N PRO A 217 2.18 -24.54 -20.15
CA PRO A 217 0.99 -25.15 -19.55
C PRO A 217 0.38 -24.26 -18.46
N ILE A 218 -0.94 -24.26 -18.36
CA ILE A 218 -1.73 -23.39 -17.47
C ILE A 218 -1.22 -23.36 -16.00
N TYR A 219 -0.75 -24.49 -15.50
CA TYR A 219 -0.20 -24.58 -14.13
C TYR A 219 1.09 -23.77 -13.95
N VAL A 220 1.90 -23.61 -15.00
CA VAL A 220 3.13 -22.78 -14.97
C VAL A 220 2.76 -21.30 -14.99
N ILE A 221 1.73 -20.92 -15.74
CA ILE A 221 1.20 -19.56 -15.80
C ILE A 221 0.61 -19.17 -14.45
N ILE A 222 -0.21 -20.05 -13.85
CA ILE A 222 -0.77 -19.84 -12.52
C ILE A 222 0.34 -19.72 -11.47
N LEU A 223 1.41 -20.53 -11.57
CA LEU A 223 2.57 -20.43 -10.70
C LEU A 223 3.27 -19.07 -10.87
N GLY A 224 3.45 -18.57 -12.09
CA GLY A 224 4.04 -17.26 -12.37
C GLY A 224 3.26 -16.12 -11.71
N PHE A 225 1.93 -16.07 -11.91
CA PHE A 225 1.06 -15.09 -11.25
C PHE A 225 1.06 -15.24 -9.73
N GLY A 226 0.97 -16.48 -9.24
CA GLY A 226 0.99 -16.79 -7.81
C GLY A 226 2.28 -16.34 -7.13
N LEU A 227 3.44 -16.62 -7.73
CA LEU A 227 4.74 -16.15 -7.21
C LEU A 227 4.81 -14.63 -7.18
N TYR A 228 4.45 -13.97 -8.28
CA TYR A 228 4.45 -12.52 -8.34
C TYR A 228 3.53 -11.91 -7.28
N ALA A 229 2.25 -12.32 -7.26
CA ALA A 229 1.25 -11.76 -6.37
C ALA A 229 1.57 -12.03 -4.89
N PHE A 230 1.94 -13.26 -4.55
CA PHE A 230 2.23 -13.66 -3.18
C PHE A 230 3.44 -12.90 -2.59
N PHE A 231 4.55 -12.81 -3.34
CA PHE A 231 5.74 -12.14 -2.86
C PHE A 231 5.69 -10.60 -2.98
N SER A 232 4.70 -10.05 -3.66
CA SER A 232 4.42 -8.61 -3.71
C SER A 232 4.08 -8.01 -2.33
N GLY A 233 3.63 -8.83 -1.38
CA GLY A 233 3.35 -8.39 0.00
C GLY A 233 4.55 -7.76 0.70
N GLY A 234 5.77 -8.28 0.51
CA GLY A 234 6.99 -7.75 1.12
C GLY A 234 7.29 -6.31 0.71
N PRO A 235 7.54 -6.02 -0.58
CA PRO A 235 7.72 -4.66 -1.07
C PRO A 235 6.52 -3.76 -0.81
N GLY A 236 5.30 -4.31 -0.86
CA GLY A 236 4.05 -3.60 -0.56
C GLY A 236 4.01 -3.03 0.86
N ILE A 237 4.53 -3.72 1.87
CA ILE A 237 4.66 -3.20 3.23
C ILE A 237 5.81 -2.20 3.32
N LEU A 238 6.96 -2.53 2.73
CA LEU A 238 8.18 -1.76 2.85
C LEU A 238 8.07 -0.38 2.18
N GLN A 239 7.27 -0.22 1.14
CA GLN A 239 7.02 1.08 0.52
C GLN A 239 6.40 2.10 1.49
N TRP A 240 5.65 1.64 2.50
CA TRP A 240 5.05 2.49 3.52
C TRP A 240 5.94 2.63 4.77
N LEU A 241 6.74 1.60 5.08
CA LEU A 241 7.59 1.59 6.25
C LEU A 241 8.88 2.38 6.03
N TYR A 242 9.55 2.20 4.89
CA TYR A 242 10.83 2.86 4.58
C TYR A 242 10.80 4.39 4.67
N PRO A 243 9.75 5.10 4.22
CA PRO A 243 9.70 6.55 4.39
C PRO A 243 9.83 6.99 5.84
N ASN A 244 9.23 6.24 6.76
CA ASN A 244 9.28 6.55 8.18
C ASN A 244 10.64 6.26 8.82
N GLU A 245 11.44 5.37 8.22
CA GLU A 245 12.78 4.99 8.71
C GLU A 245 13.92 5.75 8.02
N LEU A 246 13.74 6.12 6.75
CA LEU A 246 14.79 6.72 5.93
C LEU A 246 14.86 8.24 6.06
N PHE A 247 13.75 8.88 6.43
CA PHE A 247 13.65 10.34 6.46
C PHE A 247 13.28 10.84 7.84
N PRO A 248 13.98 11.89 8.36
CA PRO A 248 13.54 12.60 9.55
C PRO A 248 12.18 13.26 9.31
N THR A 249 11.45 13.49 10.38
CA THR A 249 10.06 13.99 10.37
C THR A 249 9.90 15.26 9.53
N GLU A 250 10.88 16.16 9.61
CA GLU A 250 10.90 17.44 8.89
C GLU A 250 10.76 17.31 7.36
N VAL A 251 11.46 16.36 6.74
CA VAL A 251 11.51 16.20 5.27
C VAL A 251 10.69 15.01 4.77
N ARG A 252 10.16 14.18 5.66
CA ARG A 252 9.47 12.92 5.35
C ARG A 252 8.32 13.09 4.37
N ALA A 253 7.39 14.00 4.68
CA ALA A 253 6.20 14.22 3.86
C ALA A 253 6.56 14.65 2.42
N SER A 254 7.54 15.56 2.28
CA SER A 254 8.02 16.02 0.98
C SER A 254 8.76 14.92 0.22
N ALA A 255 9.62 14.15 0.89
CA ALA A 255 10.36 13.04 0.27
C ALA A 255 9.41 11.92 -0.20
N VAL A 256 8.40 11.57 0.61
CA VAL A 256 7.35 10.60 0.25
C VAL A 256 6.53 11.11 -0.93
N GLY A 257 6.13 12.39 -0.90
CA GLY A 257 5.39 13.02 -2.00
C GLY A 257 6.16 12.94 -3.33
N ILE A 258 7.47 13.23 -3.33
CA ILE A 258 8.33 13.12 -4.52
C ILE A 258 8.42 11.66 -4.98
N ALA A 259 8.62 10.70 -4.08
CA ALA A 259 8.74 9.29 -4.42
C ALA A 259 7.42 8.74 -5.01
N ILE A 260 6.27 9.13 -4.45
CA ILE A 260 4.96 8.77 -4.99
C ILE A 260 4.74 9.43 -6.37
N ALA A 261 5.08 10.71 -6.53
CA ALA A 261 4.98 11.38 -7.83
C ALA A 261 5.84 10.67 -8.90
N PHE A 262 7.05 10.25 -8.52
CA PHE A 262 7.91 9.47 -9.40
C PHE A 262 7.28 8.13 -9.81
N SER A 263 6.63 7.43 -8.89
CA SER A 263 5.93 6.17 -9.19
C SER A 263 4.72 6.38 -10.12
N ARG A 264 4.07 7.55 -10.09
CA ARG A 264 2.94 7.85 -10.99
C ARG A 264 3.35 7.97 -12.45
N ILE A 265 4.58 8.38 -12.74
CA ILE A 265 5.14 8.32 -14.10
C ILE A 265 5.14 6.87 -14.58
N GLY A 266 5.57 5.93 -13.74
CA GLY A 266 5.52 4.50 -14.06
C GLY A 266 4.09 3.98 -14.25
N THR A 267 3.13 4.44 -13.44
CA THR A 267 1.72 4.06 -13.61
C THR A 267 1.17 4.51 -14.98
N ILE A 268 1.47 5.75 -15.39
CA ILE A 268 1.04 6.28 -16.72
C ILE A 268 1.63 5.45 -17.87
N ILE A 269 2.85 4.94 -17.71
CA ILE A 269 3.48 4.08 -18.73
C ILE A 269 2.85 2.67 -18.76
N ALA A 270 2.37 2.19 -17.59
CA ALA A 270 1.81 0.84 -17.44
C ALA A 270 0.32 0.75 -17.83
N THR A 271 -0.38 1.87 -17.93
CA THR A 271 -1.81 1.95 -18.36
C THR A 271 -1.95 2.60 -19.73
#